data_33c5e9e5c8feb42882963213d3c7fcb5
#
_entry.id   33c5e9e5c8feb42882963213d3c7fcb5
#
_cell.length_a   1.000
_cell.length_b   1.000
_cell.length_c   1.000
_cell.angle_alpha   90.00
_cell.angle_beta   90.00
_cell.angle_gamma   90.00
#
_symmetry.space_group_name_H-M   'P 1'
#
loop_
_entity.id
_entity.type
_entity.pdbx_description
1 polymer ?
#
loop_
_entity_poly.entity_id
_entity_poly.type
_entity_poly.pdbx_seq_one_letter_code
_entity_poly.pdbx_strand_id
1 'polypeptide(L)'
;KRLQVDSNLSGLTGTTADVFRLLPSVVTDIEGGITFRGSNNPGLLINGVPYGLLEEYSGDMLIQLPALFFDRVSMTSTPSIGLVPDGDAGILNLSSAVYTAADSPLVLTLGAGFQERYNAGAILNLHPGKFHIVGKYNYRREFRKRTFSKSTTNKGGTTVMNNNASARPDVHLADLSVGYDLTANDLITVYGLYNLMDYSRYGKIHNNKLVDGNLQPVMFRHRYNDQRQEAYAAEARWNHTFDNPKDRLDVVFNYNNFGYDEDNEYKNEKPETGKIIAE
;
A
#
# COMPACT_ATOMS: atom_id res chain seq x y z
N LYS A 1 13.06 8.04 -15.18
CA LYS A 1 12.24 9.26 -15.01
C LYS A 1 11.95 9.47 -13.53
N ARG A 2 11.78 10.71 -13.10
CA ARG A 2 11.47 11.07 -11.70
C ARG A 2 10.23 11.96 -11.68
N LEU A 3 9.33 11.71 -10.73
CA LEU A 3 8.16 12.53 -10.45
C LEU A 3 8.28 13.05 -9.01
N GLN A 4 8.10 14.34 -8.81
CA GLN A 4 8.02 14.97 -7.50
C GLN A 4 6.57 14.89 -7.02
N VAL A 5 6.34 14.36 -5.82
CA VAL A 5 5.00 14.07 -5.31
C VAL A 5 4.37 15.30 -4.66
N ASP A 6 5.17 16.12 -4.02
CA ASP A 6 4.77 17.30 -3.23
C ASP A 6 4.09 18.42 -4.04
N SER A 7 4.36 18.49 -5.34
CA SER A 7 3.82 19.54 -6.22
C SER A 7 2.41 19.24 -6.78
N ASN A 8 1.85 18.04 -6.50
CA ASN A 8 0.56 17.62 -7.05
C ASN A 8 -0.52 17.50 -5.98
N LEU A 9 -1.76 17.83 -6.32
CA LEU A 9 -2.90 17.70 -5.42
C LEU A 9 -3.08 16.27 -4.91
N SER A 10 -2.82 15.26 -5.76
CA SER A 10 -2.83 13.85 -5.40
C SER A 10 -1.75 13.50 -4.36
N GLY A 11 -0.61 14.19 -4.37
CA GLY A 11 0.44 14.04 -3.37
C GLY A 11 0.04 14.58 -2.00
N LEU A 12 -0.84 15.58 -1.94
CA LEU A 12 -1.27 16.17 -0.68
C LEU A 12 -2.39 15.40 0.01
N THR A 13 -3.28 14.77 -0.76
CA THR A 13 -4.53 14.20 -0.22
C THR A 13 -4.78 12.75 -0.64
N GLY A 14 -4.01 12.25 -1.61
CA GLY A 14 -4.19 10.92 -2.20
C GLY A 14 -3.37 9.83 -1.52
N THR A 15 -3.45 8.66 -2.14
CA THR A 15 -2.64 7.49 -1.81
C THR A 15 -1.45 7.38 -2.76
N THR A 16 -0.49 6.54 -2.42
CA THR A 16 0.64 6.23 -3.29
C THR A 16 0.18 5.62 -4.62
N ALA A 17 -0.90 4.82 -4.60
CA ALA A 17 -1.52 4.30 -5.83
C ALA A 17 -2.03 5.43 -6.75
N ASP A 18 -2.57 6.52 -6.20
CA ASP A 18 -3.01 7.68 -6.99
C ASP A 18 -1.83 8.40 -7.65
N VAL A 19 -0.69 8.47 -6.97
CA VAL A 19 0.55 9.02 -7.54
C VAL A 19 1.07 8.14 -8.66
N PHE A 20 1.02 6.82 -8.50
CA PHE A 20 1.46 5.90 -9.55
C PHE A 20 0.61 6.01 -10.83
N ARG A 21 -0.68 6.33 -10.73
CA ARG A 21 -1.54 6.62 -11.89
C ARG A 21 -1.07 7.81 -12.73
N LEU A 22 -0.28 8.70 -12.17
CA LEU A 22 0.28 9.85 -12.89
C LEU A 22 1.57 9.51 -13.63
N LEU A 23 2.16 8.33 -13.38
CA LEU A 23 3.40 7.91 -14.00
C LEU A 23 3.16 7.38 -15.42
N PRO A 24 3.98 7.75 -16.39
CA PRO A 24 3.89 7.19 -17.74
C PRO A 24 4.19 5.70 -17.74
N SER A 25 3.45 4.92 -18.49
CA SER A 25 3.59 3.46 -18.63
C SER A 25 3.29 2.66 -17.34
N VAL A 26 2.66 3.29 -16.35
CA VAL A 26 2.12 2.63 -15.16
C VAL A 26 0.61 2.64 -15.25
N VAL A 27 0.00 1.49 -15.01
CA VAL A 27 -1.44 1.33 -14.86
C VAL A 27 -1.69 0.79 -13.45
N THR A 28 -2.62 1.41 -12.75
CA THR A 28 -3.02 0.97 -11.41
C THR A 28 -4.50 0.56 -11.46
N ASP A 29 -4.80 -0.64 -11.02
CA ASP A 29 -6.19 -1.10 -10.91
C ASP A 29 -6.89 -0.51 -9.66
N ILE A 30 -8.15 -0.89 -9.46
CA ILE A 30 -8.96 -0.41 -8.33
C ILE A 30 -8.52 -1.02 -6.98
N GLU A 31 -7.73 -2.06 -7.01
CA GLU A 31 -7.21 -2.76 -5.83
C GLU A 31 -5.78 -2.32 -5.51
N GLY A 32 -5.25 -1.36 -6.28
CA GLY A 32 -3.89 -0.84 -6.12
C GLY A 32 -2.82 -1.69 -6.81
N GLY A 33 -3.21 -2.77 -7.48
CA GLY A 33 -2.29 -3.58 -8.27
C GLY A 33 -1.65 -2.75 -9.38
N ILE A 34 -0.34 -2.91 -9.59
CA ILE A 34 0.43 -2.12 -10.54
C ILE A 34 0.84 -2.98 -11.72
N THR A 35 0.58 -2.45 -12.92
CA THR A 35 1.18 -2.93 -14.16
C THR A 35 2.15 -1.86 -14.65
N PHE A 36 3.41 -2.22 -14.83
CA PHE A 36 4.44 -1.34 -15.38
C PHE A 36 4.95 -1.89 -16.70
N ARG A 37 4.86 -1.09 -17.76
CA ARG A 37 5.27 -1.46 -19.12
C ARG A 37 4.67 -2.78 -19.63
N GLY A 38 3.47 -3.11 -19.19
CA GLY A 38 2.74 -4.32 -19.59
C GLY A 38 3.01 -5.56 -18.72
N SER A 39 3.90 -5.50 -17.74
CA SER A 39 4.11 -6.56 -16.76
C SER A 39 3.47 -6.21 -15.42
N ASN A 40 2.88 -7.20 -14.76
CA ASN A 40 2.27 -7.08 -13.43
C ASN A 40 3.26 -7.31 -12.29
N ASN A 41 4.55 -7.47 -12.62
CA ASN A 41 5.60 -7.75 -11.65
C ASN A 41 6.72 -6.68 -11.68
N PRO A 42 6.44 -5.39 -11.35
CA PRO A 42 7.50 -4.41 -11.16
C PRO A 42 8.18 -4.62 -9.81
N GLY A 43 9.48 -4.38 -9.73
CA GLY A 43 10.18 -4.27 -8.46
C GLY A 43 9.75 -2.98 -7.74
N LEU A 44 9.26 -3.12 -6.50
CA LEU A 44 8.84 -1.99 -5.67
C LEU A 44 9.85 -1.77 -4.53
N LEU A 45 10.38 -0.56 -4.43
CA LEU A 45 11.36 -0.20 -3.41
C LEU A 45 10.88 1.00 -2.59
N ILE A 46 11.28 1.03 -1.32
CA ILE A 46 11.24 2.24 -0.48
C ILE A 46 12.68 2.60 -0.14
N ASN A 47 13.10 3.83 -0.44
CA ASN A 47 14.47 4.33 -0.24
C ASN A 47 15.56 3.45 -0.87
N GLY A 48 15.23 2.78 -1.98
CA GLY A 48 16.15 1.88 -2.68
C GLY A 48 16.24 0.47 -2.09
N VAL A 49 15.39 0.14 -1.12
CA VAL A 49 15.38 -1.17 -0.44
C VAL A 49 14.10 -1.92 -0.76
N PRO A 50 14.15 -3.23 -1.09
CA PRO A 50 12.98 -4.08 -1.20
C PRO A 50 12.21 -4.12 0.13
N TYR A 51 10.90 -4.14 0.04
CA TYR A 51 10.03 -4.09 1.20
C TYR A 51 9.03 -5.25 1.14
N GLY A 52 9.16 -6.25 2.01
CA GLY A 52 8.39 -7.50 1.96
C GLY A 52 6.86 -7.30 1.86
N LEU A 53 6.34 -6.25 2.49
CA LEU A 53 4.94 -5.86 2.40
C LEU A 53 4.54 -5.40 0.99
N LEU A 54 5.45 -4.78 0.23
CA LEU A 54 5.22 -4.38 -1.16
C LEU A 54 5.43 -5.53 -2.14
N GLU A 55 6.12 -6.58 -1.75
CA GLU A 55 6.34 -7.76 -2.59
C GLU A 55 5.09 -8.65 -2.62
N GLU A 56 4.50 -8.93 -1.48
CA GLU A 56 3.40 -9.88 -1.35
C GLU A 56 2.01 -9.24 -1.44
N TYR A 57 1.85 -7.99 -0.95
CA TYR A 57 0.56 -7.30 -0.84
C TYR A 57 0.62 -5.88 -1.41
N SER A 58 1.37 -5.68 -2.48
CA SER A 58 1.66 -4.36 -3.06
C SER A 58 0.41 -3.51 -3.33
N GLY A 59 -0.65 -4.11 -3.86
CA GLY A 59 -1.88 -3.41 -4.18
C GLY A 59 -2.55 -2.83 -2.95
N ASP A 60 -2.83 -3.67 -1.95
CA ASP A 60 -3.49 -3.25 -0.72
C ASP A 60 -2.67 -2.19 0.03
N MET A 61 -1.34 -2.29 -0.01
CA MET A 61 -0.45 -1.31 0.61
C MET A 61 -0.45 0.03 -0.11
N LEU A 62 -0.34 0.04 -1.41
CA LEU A 62 -0.23 1.28 -2.18
C LEU A 62 -1.49 2.14 -2.12
N ILE A 63 -2.66 1.54 -1.92
CA ILE A 63 -3.90 2.28 -1.66
C ILE A 63 -4.05 2.74 -0.22
N GLN A 64 -3.18 2.29 0.69
CA GLN A 64 -3.18 2.67 2.10
C GLN A 64 -2.09 3.68 2.41
N LEU A 65 -0.91 3.54 1.80
CA LEU A 65 0.22 4.44 1.98
C LEU A 65 -0.15 5.86 1.55
N PRO A 66 -0.10 6.86 2.45
CA PRO A 66 -0.34 8.24 2.07
C PRO A 66 0.73 8.73 1.09
N ALA A 67 0.31 9.36 0.01
CA ALA A 67 1.23 9.93 -0.97
C ALA A 67 2.21 10.94 -0.33
N LEU A 68 1.73 11.68 0.67
CA LEU A 68 2.50 12.69 1.40
C LEU A 68 3.72 12.13 2.16
N PHE A 69 3.79 10.80 2.38
CA PHE A 69 4.94 10.17 3.04
C PHE A 69 6.18 10.13 2.14
N PHE A 70 5.99 10.30 0.84
CA PHE A 70 7.06 10.23 -0.15
C PHE A 70 7.20 11.57 -0.87
N ASP A 71 8.42 12.02 -1.05
CA ASP A 71 8.72 13.25 -1.80
C ASP A 71 8.90 12.98 -3.29
N ARG A 72 9.28 11.76 -3.63
CA ARG A 72 9.65 11.40 -5.00
C ARG A 72 9.30 9.95 -5.34
N VAL A 73 8.88 9.76 -6.59
CA VAL A 73 8.82 8.44 -7.23
C VAL A 73 9.78 8.42 -8.41
N SER A 74 10.68 7.46 -8.44
CA SER A 74 11.59 7.23 -9.54
C SER A 74 11.30 5.92 -10.25
N MET A 75 11.45 5.92 -11.58
CA MET A 75 11.26 4.75 -12.43
C MET A 75 12.57 4.40 -13.11
N THR A 76 12.99 3.16 -13.00
CA THR A 76 14.19 2.63 -13.65
C THR A 76 13.80 1.40 -14.47
N SER A 77 13.97 1.49 -15.79
CA SER A 77 13.62 0.40 -16.72
C SER A 77 14.72 -0.65 -16.86
N THR A 78 15.95 -0.29 -16.49
CA THR A 78 17.10 -1.18 -16.54
C THR A 78 17.82 -1.04 -15.21
N PRO A 79 17.57 -1.94 -14.25
CA PRO A 79 18.22 -1.88 -12.95
C PRO A 79 19.73 -2.12 -13.09
N SER A 80 20.52 -1.45 -12.26
CA SER A 80 21.95 -1.72 -12.13
C SER A 80 22.16 -3.01 -11.33
N ILE A 81 23.34 -3.62 -11.48
CA ILE A 81 23.72 -4.92 -10.86
C ILE A 81 23.54 -4.93 -9.33
N GLY A 82 23.56 -3.77 -8.67
CA GLY A 82 23.34 -3.65 -7.22
C GLY A 82 21.87 -3.54 -6.77
N LEU A 83 20.94 -3.49 -7.73
CA LEU A 83 19.50 -3.40 -7.46
C LEU A 83 18.84 -4.57 -8.21
N VAL A 84 18.70 -5.71 -7.55
CA VAL A 84 18.04 -6.89 -8.11
C VAL A 84 16.75 -7.14 -7.31
N PRO A 85 15.66 -6.39 -7.58
CA PRO A 85 14.35 -6.85 -7.17
C PRO A 85 13.91 -7.97 -8.10
N ASP A 86 13.07 -8.86 -7.61
CA ASP A 86 12.49 -9.98 -8.38
C ASP A 86 11.55 -9.54 -9.52
N GLY A 87 11.53 -8.25 -9.88
CA GLY A 87 10.65 -7.69 -10.91
C GLY A 87 11.26 -7.73 -12.31
N ASP A 88 10.47 -8.13 -13.30
CA ASP A 88 10.86 -8.25 -14.72
C ASP A 88 10.61 -6.99 -15.56
N ALA A 89 9.77 -6.06 -15.09
CA ALA A 89 9.37 -4.85 -15.81
C ALA A 89 10.25 -3.62 -15.54
N GLY A 90 11.13 -3.71 -14.55
CA GLY A 90 11.92 -2.60 -14.01
C GLY A 90 11.50 -2.23 -12.57
N ILE A 91 12.02 -1.12 -12.08
CA ILE A 91 11.92 -0.72 -10.68
C ILE A 91 11.11 0.57 -10.55
N LEU A 92 10.20 0.58 -9.58
CA LEU A 92 9.52 1.76 -9.05
C LEU A 92 10.02 1.99 -7.62
N ASN A 93 10.72 3.09 -7.38
CA ASN A 93 11.27 3.42 -6.07
C ASN A 93 10.59 4.65 -5.49
N LEU A 94 10.01 4.47 -4.31
CA LEU A 94 9.44 5.51 -3.47
C LEU A 94 10.55 6.08 -2.58
N SER A 95 10.81 7.36 -2.67
CA SER A 95 11.77 8.01 -1.79
C SER A 95 11.03 8.78 -0.70
N SER A 96 11.26 8.38 0.54
CA SER A 96 10.85 9.15 1.71
C SER A 96 11.86 10.28 1.93
N ALA A 97 11.39 11.50 2.14
CA ALA A 97 12.27 12.61 2.40
C ALA A 97 13.02 12.40 3.73
N VAL A 98 14.32 12.24 3.64
CA VAL A 98 15.22 12.28 4.81
C VAL A 98 15.53 13.73 5.17
N TYR A 99 15.54 14.59 4.15
CA TYR A 99 15.78 16.03 4.25
C TYR A 99 14.70 16.76 3.46
N THR A 100 13.64 17.14 4.10
CA THR A 100 12.84 18.20 3.55
C THR A 100 13.36 19.51 4.16
N ALA A 101 14.07 20.30 3.37
CA ALA A 101 14.16 21.74 3.61
C ALA A 101 12.76 22.33 3.38
N ALA A 102 11.74 21.74 4.01
CA ALA A 102 10.40 22.28 3.98
C ALA A 102 10.40 23.50 4.88
N ASP A 103 9.89 24.61 4.37
CA ASP A 103 9.68 25.84 5.14
C ASP A 103 8.75 25.62 6.35
N SER A 104 8.13 24.44 6.47
CA SER A 104 7.20 24.09 7.55
C SER A 104 7.74 22.94 8.39
N PRO A 105 8.05 23.17 9.69
CA PRO A 105 8.49 22.10 10.60
C PRO A 105 7.39 21.11 10.96
N LEU A 106 6.13 21.46 10.76
CA LEU A 106 4.98 20.64 11.05
C LEU A 106 3.93 20.77 9.94
N VAL A 107 3.48 19.62 9.42
CA VAL A 107 2.34 19.52 8.51
C VAL A 107 1.29 18.64 9.15
N LEU A 108 0.06 19.16 9.25
CA LEU A 108 -1.09 18.41 9.75
C LEU A 108 -2.10 18.23 8.60
N THR A 109 -2.61 17.02 8.46
CA THR A 109 -3.66 16.69 7.50
C THR A 109 -4.86 16.08 8.21
N LEU A 110 -6.05 16.59 7.91
CA LEU A 110 -7.31 16.06 8.43
C LEU A 110 -8.27 15.92 7.26
N GLY A 111 -8.94 14.78 7.19
CA GLY A 111 -9.93 14.50 6.18
C GLY A 111 -11.11 13.72 6.76
N ALA A 112 -12.30 14.04 6.29
CA ALA A 112 -13.52 13.32 6.61
C ALA A 112 -14.36 13.15 5.34
N GLY A 113 -15.00 12.00 5.19
CA GLY A 113 -15.84 11.68 4.04
C GLY A 113 -17.09 10.91 4.45
N PHE A 114 -17.97 10.71 3.48
CA PHE A 114 -19.16 9.89 3.69
C PHE A 114 -18.80 8.43 3.96
N GLN A 115 -19.69 7.72 4.68
CA GLN A 115 -19.55 6.30 4.96
C GLN A 115 -18.31 5.98 5.84
N GLU A 116 -18.13 6.72 6.93
CA GLU A 116 -17.07 6.45 7.91
C GLU A 116 -15.65 6.51 7.33
N ARG A 117 -15.39 7.45 6.41
CA ARG A 117 -14.05 7.69 5.88
C ARG A 117 -13.39 8.82 6.64
N TYR A 118 -12.27 8.51 7.28
CA TYR A 118 -11.49 9.47 8.07
C TYR A 118 -10.02 9.34 7.72
N ASN A 119 -9.32 10.45 7.74
CA ASN A 119 -7.88 10.51 7.61
C ASN A 119 -7.34 11.59 8.54
N ALA A 120 -6.32 11.24 9.32
CA ALA A 120 -5.59 12.17 10.16
C ALA A 120 -4.09 11.88 10.06
N GLY A 121 -3.29 12.88 9.74
CA GLY A 121 -1.85 12.72 9.55
C GLY A 121 -1.08 13.89 10.12
N ALA A 122 0.17 13.61 10.50
CA ALA A 122 1.15 14.60 10.94
C ALA A 122 2.52 14.26 10.36
N ILE A 123 3.24 15.28 9.90
CA ILE A 123 4.65 15.21 9.53
C ILE A 123 5.38 16.26 10.35
N LEU A 124 6.38 15.80 11.09
CA LEU A 124 7.31 16.64 11.86
C LEU A 124 8.66 16.60 11.20
N ASN A 125 9.27 17.77 10.99
CA ASN A 125 10.56 17.93 10.35
C ASN A 125 11.42 18.90 11.15
N LEU A 126 12.49 18.39 11.77
CA LEU A 126 13.36 19.16 12.65
C LEU A 126 14.83 19.01 12.24
N HIS A 127 15.57 20.12 12.33
CA HIS A 127 17.01 20.17 12.01
C HIS A 127 17.81 20.82 13.16
N PRO A 128 17.86 20.22 14.37
CA PRO A 128 18.64 20.78 15.47
C PRO A 128 20.12 20.47 15.29
N GLY A 129 20.89 21.49 14.87
CA GLY A 129 22.34 21.37 14.68
C GLY A 129 22.71 20.39 13.58
N LYS A 130 23.35 19.28 13.94
CA LYS A 130 23.77 18.22 13.01
C LYS A 130 22.71 17.11 12.82
N PHE A 131 21.58 17.23 13.46
CA PHE A 131 20.51 16.22 13.35
C PHE A 131 19.49 16.60 12.30
N HIS A 132 18.99 15.60 11.61
CA HIS A 132 17.88 15.65 10.66
C HIS A 132 16.83 14.66 11.14
N ILE A 133 15.72 15.16 11.65
CA ILE A 133 14.67 14.32 12.25
C ILE A 133 13.38 14.51 11.46
N VAL A 134 12.88 13.43 10.89
CA VAL A 134 11.59 13.41 10.20
C VAL A 134 10.73 12.33 10.81
N GLY A 135 9.66 12.74 11.45
CA GLY A 135 8.64 11.81 11.99
C GLY A 135 7.34 11.96 11.24
N LYS A 136 6.71 10.87 10.87
CA LYS A 136 5.42 10.88 10.17
C LYS A 136 4.49 9.88 10.82
N TYR A 137 3.23 10.27 10.90
CA TYR A 137 2.15 9.40 11.34
C TYR A 137 0.92 9.66 10.51
N ASN A 138 0.22 8.59 10.14
CA ASN A 138 -1.09 8.67 9.47
C ASN A 138 -2.02 7.59 10.04
N TYR A 139 -3.22 8.01 10.38
CA TYR A 139 -4.37 7.16 10.60
C TYR A 139 -5.34 7.31 9.45
N ARG A 140 -5.85 6.18 8.95
CA ARG A 140 -6.84 6.17 7.88
C ARG A 140 -7.89 5.09 8.13
N ARG A 141 -9.16 5.49 8.11
CA ARG A 141 -10.30 4.60 8.08
C ARG A 141 -11.03 4.75 6.77
N GLU A 142 -11.34 3.65 6.12
CA GLU A 142 -12.07 3.63 4.86
C GLU A 142 -13.30 2.74 4.93
N PHE A 143 -14.26 3.05 4.07
CA PHE A 143 -15.33 2.15 3.71
C PHE A 143 -15.17 1.75 2.25
N ARG A 144 -15.01 0.46 1.99
CA ARG A 144 -14.88 -0.11 0.64
C ARG A 144 -16.08 -0.99 0.37
N LYS A 145 -16.74 -0.76 -0.76
CA LYS A 145 -17.82 -1.62 -1.25
C LYS A 145 -17.37 -2.26 -2.56
N ARG A 146 -17.45 -3.57 -2.62
CA ARG A 146 -17.14 -4.35 -3.82
C ARG A 146 -18.35 -5.16 -4.24
N THR A 147 -18.72 -5.06 -5.50
CA THR A 147 -19.75 -5.89 -6.10
C THR A 147 -19.18 -6.51 -7.37
N PHE A 148 -19.37 -7.82 -7.53
CA PHE A 148 -19.04 -8.46 -8.79
C PHE A 148 -20.07 -9.57 -9.10
N SER A 149 -20.24 -9.85 -10.39
CA SER A 149 -21.05 -10.93 -10.90
C SER A 149 -20.19 -11.85 -11.75
N LYS A 150 -20.37 -13.16 -11.56
CA LYS A 150 -19.69 -14.17 -12.36
C LYS A 150 -20.73 -15.15 -12.87
N SER A 151 -20.76 -15.38 -14.18
CA SER A 151 -21.56 -16.40 -14.84
C SER A 151 -20.65 -17.55 -15.26
N THR A 152 -21.06 -18.78 -14.95
CA THR A 152 -20.35 -20.00 -15.34
C THR A 152 -21.33 -20.96 -16.00
N THR A 153 -21.09 -21.30 -17.26
CA THR A 153 -21.90 -22.28 -18.03
C THR A 153 -21.13 -23.57 -18.20
N ASN A 154 -21.76 -24.67 -17.86
CA ASN A 154 -21.23 -26.01 -18.03
C ASN A 154 -22.36 -26.97 -18.52
N LYS A 155 -22.07 -28.29 -18.63
CA LYS A 155 -23.08 -29.30 -19.06
C LYS A 155 -24.31 -29.39 -18.13
N GLY A 156 -24.20 -28.92 -16.88
CA GLY A 156 -25.29 -28.90 -15.89
C GLY A 156 -26.13 -27.62 -15.91
N GLY A 157 -25.83 -26.67 -16.81
CA GLY A 157 -26.52 -25.38 -16.96
C GLY A 157 -25.66 -24.18 -16.61
N THR A 158 -26.29 -23.03 -16.51
CA THR A 158 -25.65 -21.78 -16.18
C THR A 158 -25.89 -21.38 -14.72
N THR A 159 -24.83 -21.14 -13.99
CA THR A 159 -24.88 -20.60 -12.64
C THR A 159 -24.40 -19.14 -12.64
N VAL A 160 -25.06 -18.28 -11.86
CA VAL A 160 -24.71 -16.86 -11.71
C VAL A 160 -24.47 -16.58 -10.24
N MET A 161 -23.26 -16.16 -9.94
CA MET A 161 -22.84 -15.74 -8.60
C MET A 161 -22.78 -14.22 -8.55
N ASN A 162 -23.52 -13.62 -7.63
CA ASN A 162 -23.47 -12.19 -7.35
C ASN A 162 -22.89 -11.99 -5.95
N ASN A 163 -21.79 -11.29 -5.85
CA ASN A 163 -21.16 -10.94 -4.57
C ASN A 163 -21.34 -9.47 -4.26
N ASN A 164 -21.83 -9.20 -3.05
CA ASN A 164 -21.88 -7.86 -2.45
C ASN A 164 -21.05 -7.88 -1.18
N ALA A 165 -19.91 -7.24 -1.19
CA ALA A 165 -19.04 -7.17 -0.03
C ALA A 165 -18.80 -5.73 0.38
N SER A 166 -18.69 -5.52 1.68
CA SER A 166 -18.24 -4.26 2.28
C SER A 166 -17.08 -4.54 3.23
N ALA A 167 -16.16 -3.59 3.31
CA ALA A 167 -14.99 -3.70 4.15
C ALA A 167 -14.67 -2.37 4.81
N ARG A 168 -14.11 -2.43 6.02
CA ARG A 168 -13.71 -1.28 6.82
C ARG A 168 -12.27 -1.45 7.29
N PRO A 169 -11.29 -1.11 6.46
CA PRO A 169 -9.90 -1.08 6.91
C PRO A 169 -9.67 0.13 7.83
N ASP A 170 -9.02 -0.16 8.96
CA ASP A 170 -8.39 0.81 9.86
C ASP A 170 -6.89 0.67 9.73
N VAL A 171 -6.20 1.73 9.34
CA VAL A 171 -4.77 1.70 9.02
C VAL A 171 -4.03 2.72 9.86
N HIS A 172 -2.98 2.27 10.53
CA HIS A 172 -2.01 3.10 11.21
C HIS A 172 -0.66 2.95 10.52
N LEU A 173 -0.08 4.05 10.15
CA LEU A 173 1.25 4.08 9.55
C LEU A 173 2.09 5.13 10.28
N ALA A 174 3.26 4.73 10.75
CA ALA A 174 4.23 5.61 11.35
C ALA A 174 5.61 5.39 10.72
N ASP A 175 6.35 6.46 10.47
CA ASP A 175 7.77 6.39 10.17
C ASP A 175 8.57 7.43 10.94
N LEU A 176 9.82 7.09 11.25
CA LEU A 176 10.79 7.97 11.88
C LEU A 176 12.12 7.81 11.20
N SER A 177 12.69 8.91 10.76
CA SER A 177 14.05 9.00 10.23
C SER A 177 14.87 9.96 11.09
N VAL A 178 16.04 9.50 11.51
CA VAL A 178 17.01 10.32 12.25
C VAL A 178 18.34 10.26 11.53
N GLY A 179 18.74 11.36 10.92
CA GLY A 179 20.06 11.55 10.32
C GLY A 179 20.96 12.35 11.25
N TYR A 180 22.26 12.07 11.20
CA TYR A 180 23.30 12.80 11.92
C TYR A 180 24.51 13.02 11.01
N ASP A 181 24.87 14.32 10.82
CA ASP A 181 26.08 14.71 10.11
C ASP A 181 27.31 14.47 11.01
N LEU A 182 27.93 13.27 10.87
CA LEU A 182 29.14 12.92 11.63
C LEU A 182 30.29 13.85 11.25
N THR A 183 30.50 14.01 9.94
CA THR A 183 31.45 14.97 9.33
C THR A 183 30.76 15.69 8.16
N ALA A 184 31.49 16.59 7.46
CA ALA A 184 30.98 17.20 6.23
C ALA A 184 30.76 16.20 5.09
N ASN A 185 31.41 15.05 5.17
CA ASN A 185 31.39 14.01 4.13
C ASN A 185 30.64 12.75 4.56
N ASP A 186 30.29 12.62 5.85
CA ASP A 186 29.71 11.43 6.44
C ASP A 186 28.35 11.71 7.05
N LEU A 187 27.34 11.01 6.60
CA LEU A 187 26.02 11.03 7.15
C LEU A 187 25.63 9.61 7.63
N ILE A 188 25.15 9.54 8.87
CA ILE A 188 24.52 8.31 9.40
C ILE A 188 23.03 8.57 9.48
N THR A 189 22.23 7.65 8.98
CA THR A 189 20.77 7.70 9.06
C THR A 189 20.23 6.40 9.68
N VAL A 190 19.32 6.54 10.63
CA VAL A 190 18.50 5.43 11.13
C VAL A 190 17.06 5.72 10.76
N TYR A 191 16.40 4.73 10.18
CA TYR A 191 15.02 4.80 9.74
C TYR A 191 14.23 3.64 10.34
N GLY A 192 13.02 3.91 10.77
CA GLY A 192 12.05 2.91 11.23
C GLY A 192 10.68 3.18 10.62
N LEU A 193 9.98 2.12 10.25
CA LEU A 193 8.61 2.17 9.78
C LEU A 193 7.78 1.11 10.48
N TYR A 194 6.56 1.48 10.84
CA TYR A 194 5.53 0.59 11.38
C TYR A 194 4.22 0.80 10.65
N ASN A 195 3.61 -0.29 10.20
CA ASN A 195 2.28 -0.31 9.63
C ASN A 195 1.42 -1.34 10.32
N LEU A 196 0.22 -0.95 10.70
CA LEU A 196 -0.82 -1.84 11.21
C LEU A 196 -2.09 -1.60 10.41
N MET A 197 -2.69 -2.67 9.89
CA MET A 197 -4.02 -2.65 9.30
C MET A 197 -4.90 -3.70 9.95
N ASP A 198 -5.98 -3.25 10.55
CA ASP A 198 -7.11 -4.08 10.95
C ASP A 198 -8.22 -3.93 9.90
N TYR A 199 -8.79 -5.03 9.47
CA TYR A 199 -9.66 -5.07 8.33
C TYR A 199 -10.78 -6.07 8.54
N SER A 200 -12.02 -5.57 8.71
CA SER A 200 -13.21 -6.41 8.77
C SER A 200 -13.98 -6.37 7.46
N ARG A 201 -14.29 -7.52 6.89
CA ARG A 201 -15.07 -7.67 5.67
C ARG A 201 -16.32 -8.50 5.93
N TYR A 202 -17.44 -8.00 5.46
CA TYR A 202 -18.66 -8.76 5.34
C TYR A 202 -19.07 -8.87 3.87
N GLY A 203 -19.38 -10.11 3.41
CA GLY A 203 -19.84 -10.35 2.05
C GLY A 203 -21.09 -11.23 2.05
N LYS A 204 -22.07 -10.90 1.21
CA LYS A 204 -23.20 -11.76 0.88
C LYS A 204 -23.11 -12.21 -0.57
N ILE A 205 -22.95 -13.51 -0.76
CA ILE A 205 -22.80 -14.15 -2.07
C ILE A 205 -24.13 -14.85 -2.40
N HIS A 206 -24.76 -14.41 -3.47
CA HIS A 206 -25.96 -15.02 -4.01
C HIS A 206 -25.57 -15.97 -5.14
N ASN A 207 -25.76 -17.27 -4.91
CA ASN A 207 -25.59 -18.28 -5.94
C ASN A 207 -26.95 -18.60 -6.54
N ASN A 208 -27.10 -18.35 -7.84
CA ASN A 208 -28.33 -18.53 -8.58
C ASN A 208 -28.09 -19.52 -9.73
N LYS A 209 -29.12 -20.22 -10.14
CA LYS A 209 -29.16 -21.05 -11.37
C LYS A 209 -30.05 -20.34 -12.38
N LEU A 210 -29.63 -20.30 -13.62
CA LEU A 210 -30.47 -19.82 -14.71
C LEU A 210 -31.34 -20.96 -15.20
N VAL A 211 -32.66 -20.81 -15.03
CA VAL A 211 -33.67 -21.77 -15.47
C VAL A 211 -34.72 -21.02 -16.30
N ASP A 212 -34.92 -21.43 -17.54
CA ASP A 212 -35.88 -20.81 -18.46
C ASP A 212 -35.77 -19.27 -18.56
N GLY A 213 -34.53 -18.75 -18.55
CA GLY A 213 -34.24 -17.32 -18.61
C GLY A 213 -34.38 -16.56 -17.29
N ASN A 214 -34.81 -17.26 -16.20
CA ASN A 214 -34.96 -16.63 -14.88
C ASN A 214 -33.88 -17.10 -13.93
N LEU A 215 -33.40 -16.18 -13.08
CA LEU A 215 -32.48 -16.52 -12.01
C LEU A 215 -33.23 -17.05 -10.80
N GLN A 216 -32.97 -18.32 -10.49
CA GLN A 216 -33.50 -18.98 -9.30
C GLN A 216 -32.40 -19.05 -8.22
N PRO A 217 -32.63 -18.51 -7.00
CA PRO A 217 -31.66 -18.59 -5.93
C PRO A 217 -31.49 -20.05 -5.45
N VAL A 218 -30.23 -20.49 -5.35
CA VAL A 218 -29.86 -21.83 -4.89
C VAL A 218 -29.34 -21.81 -3.48
N MET A 219 -28.49 -20.79 -3.19
CA MET A 219 -27.83 -20.68 -1.90
C MET A 219 -27.37 -19.24 -1.68
N PHE A 220 -27.53 -18.75 -0.46
CA PHE A 220 -26.81 -17.57 0.00
C PHE A 220 -25.64 -18.01 0.85
N ARG A 221 -24.49 -17.36 0.66
CA ARG A 221 -23.32 -17.51 1.51
C ARG A 221 -22.97 -16.18 2.13
N HIS A 222 -22.94 -16.15 3.44
CA HIS A 222 -22.40 -15.06 4.22
C HIS A 222 -20.94 -15.35 4.49
N ARG A 223 -20.07 -14.37 4.21
CA ARG A 223 -18.65 -14.42 4.54
C ARG A 223 -18.37 -13.32 5.54
N TYR A 224 -17.80 -13.69 6.66
CA TYR A 224 -17.18 -12.81 7.63
C TYR A 224 -15.68 -13.05 7.55
N ASN A 225 -14.93 -11.98 7.45
CA ASN A 225 -13.49 -12.09 7.33
C ASN A 225 -12.89 -10.96 8.15
N ASP A 226 -12.14 -11.32 9.18
CA ASP A 226 -11.32 -10.42 9.97
C ASP A 226 -9.86 -10.70 9.65
N GLN A 227 -9.12 -9.63 9.38
CA GLN A 227 -7.75 -9.71 8.90
C GLN A 227 -6.92 -8.65 9.62
N ARG A 228 -5.75 -9.05 10.08
CA ARG A 228 -4.74 -8.17 10.65
C ARG A 228 -3.45 -8.30 9.86
N GLN A 229 -2.94 -7.18 9.43
CA GLN A 229 -1.62 -7.08 8.79
C GLN A 229 -0.75 -6.17 9.65
N GLU A 230 0.43 -6.61 9.98
CA GLU A 230 1.40 -5.86 10.75
C GLU A 230 2.76 -5.93 10.07
N ALA A 231 3.38 -4.77 9.83
CA ALA A 231 4.69 -4.70 9.23
C ALA A 231 5.56 -3.70 9.95
N TYR A 232 6.82 -4.05 10.14
CA TYR A 232 7.82 -3.12 10.61
C TYR A 232 9.13 -3.32 9.88
N ALA A 233 9.84 -2.22 9.69
CA ALA A 233 11.16 -2.21 9.11
C ALA A 233 12.07 -1.28 9.88
N ALA A 234 13.35 -1.61 9.88
CA ALA A 234 14.41 -0.78 10.39
C ALA A 234 15.56 -0.75 9.36
N GLU A 235 16.14 0.42 9.18
CA GLU A 235 17.30 0.63 8.32
C GLU A 235 18.34 1.45 9.06
N ALA A 236 19.61 1.07 8.93
CA ALA A 236 20.74 1.89 9.30
C ALA A 236 21.59 2.10 8.03
N ARG A 237 21.92 3.36 7.75
CA ARG A 237 22.65 3.76 6.55
C ARG A 237 23.81 4.66 6.92
N TRP A 238 24.95 4.40 6.33
CA TRP A 238 26.11 5.30 6.31
C TRP A 238 26.39 5.70 4.88
N ASN A 239 26.40 7.00 4.64
CA ASN A 239 26.74 7.61 3.37
C ASN A 239 28.08 8.36 3.55
N HIS A 240 29.06 8.03 2.71
CA HIS A 240 30.32 8.77 2.63
C HIS A 240 30.49 9.34 1.22
N THR A 241 30.78 10.63 1.15
CA THR A 241 31.07 11.34 -0.12
C THR A 241 32.56 11.63 -0.16
N PHE A 242 33.26 11.11 -1.19
CA PHE A 242 34.68 11.37 -1.40
C PHE A 242 34.91 12.79 -1.94
N ASP A 243 36.19 13.20 -2.04
CA ASP A 243 36.58 14.51 -2.56
C ASP A 243 35.99 14.81 -3.94
N ASN A 244 35.87 13.80 -4.79
CA ASN A 244 35.08 13.89 -6.01
C ASN A 244 33.62 13.62 -5.67
N PRO A 245 32.68 14.59 -5.82
CA PRO A 245 31.27 14.43 -5.44
C PRO A 245 30.51 13.35 -6.23
N LYS A 246 31.10 12.82 -7.31
CA LYS A 246 30.52 11.70 -8.07
C LYS A 246 30.82 10.34 -7.43
N ASP A 247 31.85 10.29 -6.59
CA ASP A 247 32.27 9.08 -5.92
C ASP A 247 31.67 9.07 -4.51
N ARG A 248 30.90 8.06 -4.22
CA ARG A 248 30.29 7.90 -2.91
C ARG A 248 30.22 6.42 -2.53
N LEU A 249 30.25 6.17 -1.23
CA LEU A 249 30.04 4.86 -0.63
C LEU A 249 28.76 4.92 0.19
N ASP A 250 27.86 4.01 -0.09
CA ASP A 250 26.62 3.82 0.68
C ASP A 250 26.68 2.42 1.32
N VAL A 251 26.64 2.35 2.63
CA VAL A 251 26.53 1.11 3.39
C VAL A 251 25.15 1.09 4.03
N VAL A 252 24.39 0.04 3.73
CA VAL A 252 22.99 -0.07 4.20
C VAL A 252 22.81 -1.42 4.89
N PHE A 253 22.30 -1.39 6.10
CA PHE A 253 21.75 -2.52 6.80
C PHE A 253 20.24 -2.33 6.96
N ASN A 254 19.45 -3.32 6.53
CA ASN A 254 18.03 -3.29 6.69
C ASN A 254 17.49 -4.57 7.34
N TYR A 255 16.40 -4.41 8.03
CA TYR A 255 15.59 -5.50 8.57
C TYR A 255 14.12 -5.16 8.35
N ASN A 256 13.36 -6.11 7.86
CA ASN A 256 11.92 -5.98 7.75
C ASN A 256 11.24 -7.28 8.18
N ASN A 257 10.02 -7.13 8.69
CA ASN A 257 9.17 -8.25 9.06
C ASN A 257 7.72 -7.91 8.70
N PHE A 258 7.00 -8.92 8.27
CA PHE A 258 5.59 -8.83 7.94
C PHE A 258 4.85 -10.00 8.60
N GLY A 259 3.77 -9.68 9.30
CA GLY A 259 2.83 -10.61 9.88
C GLY A 259 1.45 -10.45 9.26
N TYR A 260 0.82 -11.55 8.97
CA TYR A 260 -0.52 -11.62 8.42
C TYR A 260 -1.32 -12.66 9.18
N ASP A 261 -2.48 -12.27 9.68
CA ASP A 261 -3.43 -13.14 10.36
C ASP A 261 -4.81 -12.93 9.75
N GLU A 262 -5.50 -14.01 9.43
CA GLU A 262 -6.81 -13.96 8.78
C GLU A 262 -7.73 -15.02 9.35
N ASP A 263 -8.88 -14.59 9.84
CA ASP A 263 -9.98 -15.45 10.25
C ASP A 263 -11.15 -15.34 9.28
N ASN A 264 -11.64 -16.47 8.78
CA ASN A 264 -12.72 -16.56 7.81
C ASN A 264 -13.83 -17.46 8.33
N GLU A 265 -15.00 -16.88 8.49
CA GLU A 265 -16.23 -17.61 8.81
C GLU A 265 -17.19 -17.59 7.61
N TYR A 266 -17.75 -18.74 7.28
CA TYR A 266 -18.72 -18.89 6.19
C TYR A 266 -19.99 -19.52 6.69
N LYS A 267 -21.13 -18.84 6.48
CA LYS A 267 -22.47 -19.38 6.77
C LYS A 267 -23.26 -19.54 5.47
N ASN A 268 -23.71 -20.76 5.18
CA ASN A 268 -24.55 -21.04 4.02
C ASN A 268 -26.01 -21.09 4.45
N GLU A 269 -26.87 -20.41 3.72
CA GLU A 269 -28.29 -20.24 4.01
C GLU A 269 -29.11 -20.73 2.81
N LYS A 270 -30.17 -21.53 3.08
CA LYS A 270 -31.17 -21.90 2.05
C LYS A 270 -32.10 -20.72 1.78
N PRO A 271 -32.23 -20.26 0.52
CA PRO A 271 -33.08 -19.11 0.18
C PRO A 271 -34.53 -19.25 0.56
N GLU A 272 -35.08 -20.49 0.45
CA GLU A 272 -36.48 -20.77 0.68
C GLU A 272 -36.88 -20.72 2.16
N THR A 273 -36.01 -21.08 3.06
CA THR A 273 -36.32 -21.28 4.48
C THR A 273 -35.50 -20.35 5.41
N GLY A 274 -34.46 -19.69 4.91
CA GLY A 274 -33.51 -18.93 5.74
C GLY A 274 -32.70 -19.84 6.70
N LYS A 275 -32.74 -21.16 6.52
CA LYS A 275 -32.05 -22.10 7.41
C LYS A 275 -30.56 -22.16 7.07
N ILE A 276 -29.72 -22.02 8.08
CA ILE A 276 -28.28 -22.30 7.96
C ILE A 276 -28.06 -23.79 7.73
N ILE A 277 -27.27 -24.12 6.71
CA ILE A 277 -27.02 -25.51 6.28
C ILE A 277 -25.58 -25.96 6.46
N ALA A 278 -24.66 -25.04 6.59
CA ALA A 278 -23.25 -25.28 6.92
C ALA A 278 -22.60 -23.98 7.43
N GLU A 279 -21.64 -24.13 8.29
CA GLU A 279 -20.77 -23.09 8.81
C GLU A 279 -19.34 -23.27 8.30
#